data_7b4f321f6f741bad7378fe6cc65751f4
#
_entry.id   7b4f321f6f741bad7378fe6cc65751f4
#
_cell.length_a   1.000
_cell.length_b   1.000
_cell.length_c   1.000
_cell.angle_alpha   90.00
_cell.angle_beta   90.00
_cell.angle_gamma   90.00
#
_symmetry.space_group_name_H-M   'P 1'
#
loop_
_entity.id
_entity.type
_entity.pdbx_description
1 polymer ?
#
loop_
_entity_poly.entity_id
_entity_poly.type
_entity_poly.pdbx_seq_one_letter_code
_entity_poly.pdbx_strand_id
1 'polypeptide(L)'
;MKRSHWKPECSSPKRYAFLVTQAQKWIIRRARTSDIPAIAALIEPLVEARVLLGKDLVVLYEAVQEFTVAATPSGDVVGCGALHVFWENLGEIRTLAVSPDHLGEGIGTALVGALEQQARELGLDTLFCLTFEVEFFRRNGFHLQDDQIVDPEIYVELVRSPDEGVAEFLDLARVKPNTLGNSRLVKDLG
;
A
#
# COMPACT_ATOMS: atom_id res chain seq x y z
N MET A 1 -75.21 5.99 33.00
CA MET A 1 -73.86 5.40 33.23
C MET A 1 -73.50 4.52 32.05
N LYS A 2 -72.67 5.01 31.12
CA LYS A 2 -72.15 4.25 29.96
C LYS A 2 -70.71 3.92 30.23
N ARG A 3 -70.37 2.63 30.32
CA ARG A 3 -69.01 2.14 30.50
C ARG A 3 -68.38 2.08 29.09
N SER A 4 -67.34 2.84 28.86
CA SER A 4 -66.50 2.80 27.68
C SER A 4 -65.52 1.63 27.81
N HIS A 5 -65.59 0.68 26.84
CA HIS A 5 -64.63 -0.39 26.71
C HIS A 5 -63.41 0.11 25.95
N TRP A 6 -62.27 0.27 26.64
CA TRP A 6 -61.00 0.51 26.01
C TRP A 6 -60.37 -0.87 25.65
N LYS A 7 -60.08 -1.05 24.36
CA LYS A 7 -59.31 -2.20 23.88
C LYS A 7 -57.89 -1.72 23.65
N PRO A 8 -56.85 -2.37 24.19
CA PRO A 8 -55.46 -2.09 23.82
C PRO A 8 -55.17 -2.66 22.45
N GLU A 9 -54.76 -1.81 21.49
CA GLU A 9 -54.17 -2.28 20.24
C GLU A 9 -52.81 -2.94 20.50
N CYS A 10 -52.72 -4.19 20.10
CA CYS A 10 -51.49 -4.97 20.12
C CYS A 10 -50.58 -4.49 19.01
N SER A 11 -49.66 -3.57 19.30
CA SER A 11 -48.61 -3.15 18.38
C SER A 11 -47.61 -4.27 18.21
N SER A 12 -47.53 -4.79 16.97
CA SER A 12 -46.53 -5.79 16.55
C SER A 12 -45.10 -5.35 16.90
N PRO A 13 -44.24 -6.23 17.40
CA PRO A 13 -42.85 -5.87 17.66
C PRO A 13 -42.14 -5.59 16.34
N LYS A 14 -41.67 -4.35 16.17
CA LYS A 14 -40.78 -3.97 15.08
C LYS A 14 -39.55 -4.89 15.15
N ARG A 15 -39.40 -5.76 14.16
CA ARG A 15 -38.18 -6.51 13.94
C ARG A 15 -37.04 -5.53 13.71
N TYR A 16 -36.26 -5.27 14.71
CA TYR A 16 -34.95 -4.67 14.55
C TYR A 16 -34.10 -5.68 13.75
N ALA A 17 -33.94 -5.42 12.45
CA ALA A 17 -32.94 -6.10 11.66
C ALA A 17 -31.59 -5.73 12.27
N PHE A 18 -30.97 -6.66 12.99
CA PHE A 18 -29.55 -6.58 13.33
C PHE A 18 -28.80 -6.50 12.01
N LEU A 19 -28.30 -5.30 11.67
CA LEU A 19 -27.25 -5.17 10.68
C LEU A 19 -26.06 -5.97 11.25
N VAL A 20 -25.89 -7.16 10.74
CA VAL A 20 -24.65 -7.92 10.94
C VAL A 20 -23.58 -7.11 10.25
N THR A 21 -22.85 -6.30 10.99
CA THR A 21 -21.62 -5.66 10.54
C THR A 21 -20.71 -6.82 10.11
N GLN A 22 -20.39 -6.90 8.82
CA GLN A 22 -19.43 -7.89 8.35
C GLN A 22 -18.18 -7.72 9.20
N ALA A 23 -17.78 -8.75 9.93
CA ALA A 23 -16.57 -8.73 10.72
C ALA A 23 -15.44 -8.32 9.78
N GLN A 24 -14.71 -7.27 10.15
CA GLN A 24 -13.62 -6.74 9.34
C GLN A 24 -12.59 -7.84 9.16
N LYS A 25 -12.43 -8.32 7.93
CA LYS A 25 -11.59 -9.47 7.60
C LYS A 25 -10.10 -9.19 7.79
N TRP A 26 -9.71 -7.92 7.73
CA TRP A 26 -8.33 -7.45 7.87
C TRP A 26 -8.32 -5.99 8.37
N ILE A 27 -7.19 -5.58 8.92
CA ILE A 27 -6.92 -4.20 9.35
C ILE A 27 -5.62 -3.71 8.72
N ILE A 28 -5.56 -2.41 8.43
CA ILE A 28 -4.33 -1.75 8.00
C ILE A 28 -3.62 -1.18 9.23
N ARG A 29 -2.32 -1.45 9.36
CA ARG A 29 -1.48 -0.93 10.45
C ARG A 29 -0.02 -0.80 10.01
N ARG A 30 0.75 -0.04 10.76
CA ARG A 30 2.22 -0.04 10.61
C ARG A 30 2.78 -1.43 10.86
N ALA A 31 3.82 -1.78 10.11
CA ALA A 31 4.54 -3.02 10.34
C ALA A 31 5.32 -2.99 11.67
N ARG A 32 5.55 -4.17 12.21
CA ARG A 32 6.42 -4.42 13.36
C ARG A 32 7.58 -5.31 12.92
N THR A 33 8.63 -5.35 13.69
CA THR A 33 9.77 -6.24 13.40
C THR A 33 9.35 -7.71 13.30
N SER A 34 8.32 -8.12 14.07
CA SER A 34 7.75 -9.47 14.01
C SER A 34 7.04 -9.81 12.69
N ASP A 35 6.66 -8.79 11.89
CA ASP A 35 6.00 -9.00 10.59
C ASP A 35 7.00 -9.26 9.44
N ILE A 36 8.26 -8.90 9.62
CA ILE A 36 9.28 -8.98 8.57
C ILE A 36 9.41 -10.37 7.94
N PRO A 37 9.41 -11.49 8.70
CA PRO A 37 9.44 -12.82 8.08
C PRO A 37 8.23 -13.09 7.18
N ALA A 38 7.04 -12.63 7.59
CA ALA A 38 5.81 -12.79 6.81
C ALA A 38 5.80 -11.88 5.56
N ILE A 39 6.33 -10.65 5.68
CA ILE A 39 6.53 -9.75 4.53
C ILE A 39 7.50 -10.40 3.53
N ALA A 40 8.64 -10.91 3.99
CA ALA A 40 9.61 -11.59 3.13
C ALA A 40 8.98 -12.77 2.37
N ALA A 41 8.26 -13.65 3.08
CA ALA A 41 7.56 -14.77 2.45
C ALA A 41 6.46 -14.34 1.46
N LEU A 42 5.77 -13.22 1.73
CA LEU A 42 4.73 -12.68 0.85
C LEU A 42 5.29 -12.14 -0.46
N ILE A 43 6.47 -11.49 -0.43
CA ILE A 43 7.08 -10.89 -1.61
C ILE A 43 7.94 -11.86 -2.41
N GLU A 44 8.45 -12.95 -1.81
CA GLU A 44 9.37 -13.89 -2.45
C GLU A 44 8.88 -14.40 -3.81
N PRO A 45 7.62 -14.85 -4.00
CA PRO A 45 7.13 -15.27 -5.30
C PRO A 45 7.15 -14.16 -6.37
N LEU A 46 6.97 -12.90 -5.96
CA LEU A 46 7.02 -11.74 -6.86
C LEU A 46 8.47 -11.38 -7.24
N VAL A 47 9.41 -11.64 -6.34
CA VAL A 47 10.84 -11.48 -6.61
C VAL A 47 11.31 -12.57 -7.58
N GLU A 48 10.93 -13.83 -7.38
CA GLU A 48 11.22 -14.94 -8.30
C GLU A 48 10.63 -14.69 -9.69
N ALA A 49 9.42 -14.13 -9.75
CA ALA A 49 8.74 -13.73 -11.00
C ALA A 49 9.34 -12.45 -11.63
N ARG A 50 10.32 -11.81 -10.99
CA ARG A 50 10.95 -10.55 -11.43
C ARG A 50 9.97 -9.35 -11.50
N VAL A 51 8.93 -9.37 -10.69
CA VAL A 51 7.97 -8.27 -10.54
C VAL A 51 8.45 -7.26 -9.50
N LEU A 52 9.15 -7.73 -8.47
CA LEU A 52 9.74 -6.91 -7.41
C LEU A 52 11.26 -7.09 -7.34
N LEU A 53 11.96 -6.04 -6.94
CA LEU A 53 13.37 -6.14 -6.53
C LEU A 53 13.49 -6.94 -5.24
N GLY A 54 14.37 -7.95 -5.26
CA GLY A 54 14.70 -8.71 -4.06
C GLY A 54 15.48 -7.87 -3.07
N LYS A 55 15.17 -8.01 -1.79
CA LYS A 55 15.88 -7.38 -0.69
C LYS A 55 16.32 -8.43 0.32
N ASP A 56 17.56 -8.32 0.79
CA ASP A 56 18.05 -9.16 1.88
C ASP A 56 17.21 -8.91 3.15
N LEU A 57 17.07 -9.93 3.99
CA LEU A 57 16.28 -9.87 5.21
C LEU A 57 16.72 -8.73 6.14
N VAL A 58 18.02 -8.45 6.22
CA VAL A 58 18.58 -7.33 6.99
C VAL A 58 18.04 -5.99 6.48
N VAL A 59 17.96 -5.80 5.18
CA VAL A 59 17.43 -4.57 4.56
C VAL A 59 15.94 -4.39 4.87
N LEU A 60 15.17 -5.49 4.88
CA LEU A 60 13.75 -5.43 5.29
C LEU A 60 13.60 -5.03 6.77
N TYR A 61 14.47 -5.52 7.66
CA TYR A 61 14.48 -5.10 9.06
C TYR A 61 14.84 -3.63 9.24
N GLU A 62 15.86 -3.14 8.52
CA GLU A 62 16.28 -1.73 8.56
C GLU A 62 15.16 -0.80 8.05
N ALA A 63 14.40 -1.24 7.04
CA ALA A 63 13.30 -0.50 6.42
C ALA A 63 11.93 -0.75 7.09
N VAL A 64 11.84 -1.43 8.26
CA VAL A 64 10.56 -1.80 8.87
C VAL A 64 9.60 -0.63 9.08
N GLN A 65 10.12 0.57 9.33
CA GLN A 65 9.33 1.78 9.56
C GLN A 65 8.64 2.29 8.29
N GLU A 66 9.13 1.94 7.11
CA GLU A 66 8.52 2.28 5.82
C GLU A 66 7.27 1.43 5.55
N PHE A 67 7.19 0.22 6.14
CA PHE A 67 6.15 -0.76 5.83
C PHE A 67 4.84 -0.49 6.57
N THR A 68 3.76 -0.65 5.80
CA THR A 68 2.38 -0.80 6.26
C THR A 68 1.88 -2.17 5.83
N VAL A 69 1.15 -2.85 6.72
CA VAL A 69 0.61 -4.20 6.47
C VAL A 69 -0.90 -4.24 6.59
N ALA A 70 -1.52 -5.12 5.81
CA ALA A 70 -2.85 -5.62 6.04
C ALA A 70 -2.73 -6.92 6.84
N ALA A 71 -3.36 -6.98 8.01
CA ALA A 71 -3.32 -8.14 8.89
C ALA A 71 -4.73 -8.64 9.21
N THR A 72 -4.92 -9.97 9.25
CA THR A 72 -6.16 -10.60 9.71
C THR A 72 -6.36 -10.39 11.21
N PRO A 73 -7.56 -10.65 11.75
CA PRO A 73 -7.78 -10.63 13.21
C PRO A 73 -6.91 -11.62 13.99
N SER A 74 -6.44 -12.71 13.37
CA SER A 74 -5.45 -13.65 13.94
C SER A 74 -4.03 -13.09 13.95
N GLY A 75 -3.77 -12.01 13.22
CA GLY A 75 -2.46 -11.36 13.13
C GLY A 75 -1.65 -11.75 11.89
N ASP A 76 -2.18 -12.62 11.02
CA ASP A 76 -1.48 -13.03 9.80
C ASP A 76 -1.39 -11.88 8.82
N VAL A 77 -0.20 -11.63 8.27
CA VAL A 77 0.03 -10.60 7.26
C VAL A 77 -0.45 -11.12 5.90
N VAL A 78 -1.45 -10.44 5.32
CA VAL A 78 -2.07 -10.79 4.03
C VAL A 78 -1.80 -9.76 2.93
N GLY A 79 -1.14 -8.67 3.27
CA GLY A 79 -0.68 -7.67 2.33
C GLY A 79 0.33 -6.74 2.97
N CYS A 80 1.20 -6.15 2.16
CA CYS A 80 2.18 -5.15 2.59
C CYS A 80 2.40 -4.10 1.51
N GLY A 81 2.95 -2.97 1.90
CA GLY A 81 3.46 -1.92 1.03
C GLY A 81 4.40 -1.02 1.82
N ALA A 82 5.33 -0.37 1.16
CA ALA A 82 6.30 0.52 1.79
C ALA A 82 6.23 1.92 1.18
N LEU A 83 6.40 2.94 2.02
CA LEU A 83 6.63 4.32 1.64
C LEU A 83 8.09 4.66 1.89
N HIS A 84 8.84 4.88 0.83
CA HIS A 84 10.22 5.34 0.90
C HIS A 84 10.30 6.83 0.61
N VAL A 85 10.90 7.60 1.50
CA VAL A 85 11.15 9.02 1.27
C VAL A 85 12.32 9.14 0.30
N PHE A 86 12.04 9.73 -0.86
CA PHE A 86 13.00 9.86 -1.94
C PHE A 86 13.71 11.20 -1.94
N TRP A 87 12.94 12.28 -1.69
CA TRP A 87 13.43 13.64 -1.55
C TRP A 87 12.48 14.45 -0.64
N GLU A 88 12.77 15.73 -0.44
CA GLU A 88 12.02 16.63 0.45
C GLU A 88 10.50 16.55 0.28
N ASN A 89 10.02 16.46 -0.96
CA ASN A 89 8.61 16.45 -1.32
C ASN A 89 8.19 15.20 -2.12
N LEU A 90 9.11 14.27 -2.37
CA LEU A 90 8.90 13.12 -3.24
C LEU A 90 9.05 11.81 -2.46
N GLY A 91 8.06 10.94 -2.59
CA GLY A 91 8.07 9.59 -2.02
C GLY A 91 7.80 8.51 -3.06
N GLU A 92 8.28 7.30 -2.77
CA GLU A 92 8.04 6.11 -3.57
C GLU A 92 7.12 5.14 -2.83
N ILE A 93 6.03 4.71 -3.49
CA ILE A 93 5.31 3.49 -3.07
C ILE A 93 6.00 2.31 -3.71
N ARG A 94 6.58 1.44 -2.87
CA ARG A 94 7.31 0.25 -3.31
C ARG A 94 6.92 -1.00 -2.53
N THR A 95 7.29 -2.17 -3.05
CA THR A 95 7.06 -3.45 -2.38
C THR A 95 5.59 -3.68 -2.03
N LEU A 96 4.67 -3.24 -2.92
CA LEU A 96 3.23 -3.46 -2.73
C LEU A 96 2.87 -4.89 -3.15
N ALA A 97 2.38 -5.68 -2.21
CA ALA A 97 2.00 -7.07 -2.42
C ALA A 97 0.75 -7.45 -1.62
N VAL A 98 -0.08 -8.32 -2.19
CA VAL A 98 -1.26 -8.91 -1.53
C VAL A 98 -1.23 -10.41 -1.75
N SER A 99 -1.54 -11.18 -0.71
CA SER A 99 -1.65 -12.63 -0.79
C SER A 99 -2.65 -13.03 -1.88
N PRO A 100 -2.33 -14.03 -2.72
CA PRO A 100 -3.23 -14.53 -3.75
C PRO A 100 -4.64 -14.90 -3.23
N ASP A 101 -4.72 -15.44 -2.01
CA ASP A 101 -5.98 -15.86 -1.37
C ASP A 101 -6.89 -14.68 -0.97
N HIS A 102 -6.34 -13.46 -0.97
CA HIS A 102 -7.02 -12.22 -0.57
C HIS A 102 -7.14 -11.19 -1.70
N LEU A 103 -6.86 -11.60 -2.95
CA LEU A 103 -7.03 -10.72 -4.11
C LEU A 103 -8.51 -10.34 -4.30
N GLY A 104 -8.75 -9.10 -4.73
CA GLY A 104 -10.12 -8.59 -4.95
C GLY A 104 -10.85 -8.13 -3.69
N GLU A 105 -10.27 -8.25 -2.49
CA GLU A 105 -10.84 -7.77 -1.23
C GLU A 105 -10.60 -6.28 -0.94
N GLY A 106 -9.96 -5.53 -1.84
CA GLY A 106 -9.67 -4.10 -1.68
C GLY A 106 -8.42 -3.79 -0.84
N ILE A 107 -7.66 -4.80 -0.42
CA ILE A 107 -6.46 -4.65 0.43
C ILE A 107 -5.42 -3.73 -0.23
N GLY A 108 -5.11 -3.96 -1.51
CA GLY A 108 -4.13 -3.13 -2.23
C GLY A 108 -4.50 -1.64 -2.23
N THR A 109 -5.76 -1.31 -2.51
CA THR A 109 -6.27 0.08 -2.47
C THR A 109 -6.19 0.66 -1.06
N ALA A 110 -6.52 -0.12 -0.02
CA ALA A 110 -6.44 0.33 1.36
C ALA A 110 -4.99 0.57 1.80
N LEU A 111 -4.04 -0.27 1.35
CA LEU A 111 -2.61 -0.06 1.59
C LEU A 111 -2.12 1.22 0.91
N VAL A 112 -2.45 1.44 -0.37
CA VAL A 112 -2.09 2.68 -1.09
C VAL A 112 -2.65 3.90 -0.35
N GLY A 113 -3.92 3.90 0.05
CA GLY A 113 -4.52 5.01 0.80
C GLY A 113 -3.83 5.29 2.14
N ALA A 114 -3.39 4.24 2.86
CA ALA A 114 -2.64 4.40 4.10
C ALA A 114 -1.24 4.97 3.87
N LEU A 115 -0.55 4.56 2.81
CA LEU A 115 0.76 5.08 2.42
C LEU A 115 0.67 6.55 1.96
N GLU A 116 -0.39 6.93 1.23
CA GLU A 116 -0.67 8.32 0.88
C GLU A 116 -0.89 9.19 2.12
N GLN A 117 -1.64 8.68 3.10
CA GLN A 117 -1.84 9.40 4.37
C GLN A 117 -0.51 9.62 5.09
N GLN A 118 0.35 8.60 5.15
CA GLN A 118 1.69 8.73 5.72
C GLN A 118 2.54 9.74 4.96
N ALA A 119 2.47 9.76 3.63
CA ALA A 119 3.20 10.71 2.81
C ALA A 119 2.81 12.15 3.16
N ARG A 120 1.50 12.43 3.29
CA ARG A 120 1.01 13.76 3.73
C ARG A 120 1.49 14.11 5.12
N GLU A 121 1.49 13.17 6.06
CA GLU A 121 1.98 13.38 7.44
C GLU A 121 3.48 13.69 7.49
N LEU A 122 4.26 13.17 6.52
CA LEU A 122 5.68 13.47 6.36
C LEU A 122 5.95 14.79 5.59
N GLY A 123 4.92 15.41 5.00
CA GLY A 123 5.05 16.63 4.20
C GLY A 123 5.41 16.35 2.73
N LEU A 124 5.26 15.11 2.26
CA LEU A 124 5.42 14.78 0.85
C LEU A 124 4.16 15.23 0.09
N ASP A 125 4.34 15.85 -1.06
CA ASP A 125 3.25 16.28 -1.94
C ASP A 125 3.16 15.48 -3.24
N THR A 126 4.18 14.70 -3.56
CA THR A 126 4.24 13.86 -4.76
C THR A 126 4.64 12.43 -4.41
N LEU A 127 3.89 11.47 -4.96
CA LEU A 127 4.24 10.04 -4.89
C LEU A 127 4.50 9.49 -6.28
N PHE A 128 5.46 8.59 -6.39
CA PHE A 128 5.63 7.77 -7.58
C PHE A 128 5.68 6.28 -7.25
N CYS A 129 5.55 5.46 -8.27
CA CYS A 129 5.84 4.03 -8.19
C CYS A 129 6.41 3.53 -9.53
N LEU A 130 7.21 2.47 -9.46
CA LEU A 130 7.68 1.68 -10.60
C LEU A 130 6.90 0.36 -10.59
N THR A 131 6.11 0.08 -11.64
CA THR A 131 5.15 -1.02 -11.60
C THR A 131 4.84 -1.62 -12.96
N PHE A 132 4.46 -2.90 -12.96
CA PHE A 132 3.80 -3.58 -14.08
C PHE A 132 2.27 -3.49 -13.97
N GLU A 133 1.72 -3.15 -12.79
CA GLU A 133 0.28 -3.10 -12.50
C GLU A 133 -0.31 -1.70 -12.78
N VAL A 134 -0.08 -1.20 -14.00
CA VAL A 134 -0.46 0.16 -14.43
C VAL A 134 -1.94 0.47 -14.15
N GLU A 135 -2.85 -0.44 -14.50
CA GLU A 135 -4.29 -0.22 -14.34
C GLU A 135 -4.73 -0.19 -12.87
N PHE A 136 -4.04 -0.93 -11.99
CA PHE A 136 -4.29 -0.86 -10.56
C PHE A 136 -3.95 0.54 -10.02
N PHE A 137 -2.76 1.05 -10.31
CA PHE A 137 -2.35 2.36 -9.84
C PHE A 137 -3.15 3.50 -10.48
N ARG A 138 -3.55 3.38 -11.76
CA ARG A 138 -4.44 4.38 -12.41
C ARG A 138 -5.78 4.48 -11.69
N ARG A 139 -6.39 3.36 -11.28
CA ARG A 139 -7.62 3.37 -10.47
C ARG A 139 -7.44 4.00 -9.10
N ASN A 140 -6.21 4.05 -8.59
CA ASN A 140 -5.86 4.74 -7.35
C ASN A 140 -5.38 6.19 -7.58
N GLY A 141 -5.58 6.75 -8.79
CA GLY A 141 -5.35 8.15 -9.11
C GLY A 141 -3.93 8.49 -9.56
N PHE A 142 -3.10 7.48 -9.84
CA PHE A 142 -1.79 7.68 -10.46
C PHE A 142 -1.93 7.83 -11.97
N HIS A 143 -1.00 8.53 -12.60
CA HIS A 143 -0.90 8.67 -14.06
C HIS A 143 0.52 8.36 -14.54
N LEU A 144 0.63 7.95 -15.79
CA LEU A 144 1.93 7.67 -16.41
C LEU A 144 2.77 8.96 -16.49
N GLN A 145 4.04 8.83 -16.21
CA GLN A 145 5.03 9.91 -16.27
C GLN A 145 6.24 9.47 -17.08
N ASP A 146 6.39 10.06 -18.27
CA ASP A 146 7.50 9.75 -19.18
C ASP A 146 8.67 10.74 -19.01
N ASP A 147 8.40 11.91 -18.41
CA ASP A 147 9.41 12.95 -18.22
C ASP A 147 10.19 12.77 -16.90
N GLN A 148 11.32 13.48 -16.80
CA GLN A 148 12.14 13.50 -15.59
C GLN A 148 11.36 14.16 -14.43
N ILE A 149 11.24 13.45 -13.30
CA ILE A 149 10.46 13.90 -12.13
C ILE A 149 11.31 14.79 -11.21
N VAL A 150 12.61 14.70 -11.28
CA VAL A 150 13.54 15.42 -10.37
C VAL A 150 14.40 16.39 -11.14
N ASP A 151 14.71 17.52 -10.51
CA ASP A 151 15.63 18.53 -11.05
C ASP A 151 17.06 17.97 -11.20
N PRO A 152 17.86 18.50 -12.15
CA PRO A 152 19.24 18.03 -12.37
C PRO A 152 20.13 18.07 -11.11
N GLU A 153 19.92 19.05 -10.23
CA GLU A 153 20.69 19.17 -8.98
C GLU A 153 20.35 18.03 -8.01
N ILE A 154 19.06 17.68 -7.91
CA ILE A 154 18.58 16.55 -7.10
C ILE A 154 19.09 15.22 -7.69
N TYR A 155 19.08 15.07 -9.00
CA TYR A 155 19.60 13.88 -9.70
C TYR A 155 21.04 13.58 -9.27
N VAL A 156 21.93 14.59 -9.22
CA VAL A 156 23.35 14.43 -8.82
C VAL A 156 23.49 13.89 -7.40
N GLU A 157 22.60 14.28 -6.47
CA GLU A 157 22.60 13.76 -5.10
C GLU A 157 22.07 12.33 -5.05
N LEU A 158 20.97 12.04 -5.76
CA LEU A 158 20.34 10.71 -5.79
C LEU A 158 21.25 9.63 -6.38
N VAL A 159 22.11 9.97 -7.36
CA VAL A 159 23.11 9.03 -7.92
C VAL A 159 24.04 8.45 -6.86
N ARG A 160 24.23 9.17 -5.74
CA ARG A 160 25.08 8.72 -4.61
C ARG A 160 24.38 7.75 -3.67
N SER A 161 23.05 7.58 -3.80
CA SER A 161 22.31 6.66 -2.97
C SER A 161 22.74 5.21 -3.23
N PRO A 162 22.95 4.40 -2.19
CA PRO A 162 23.19 2.96 -2.34
C PRO A 162 21.91 2.16 -2.63
N ASP A 163 20.74 2.77 -2.51
CA ASP A 163 19.45 2.09 -2.70
C ASP A 163 19.24 1.66 -4.15
N GLU A 164 18.88 0.38 -4.35
CA GLU A 164 18.67 -0.18 -5.68
C GLU A 164 17.41 0.38 -6.35
N GLY A 165 16.36 0.74 -5.60
CA GLY A 165 15.16 1.39 -6.12
C GLY A 165 15.45 2.78 -6.65
N VAL A 166 16.31 3.55 -5.96
CA VAL A 166 16.81 4.84 -6.46
C VAL A 166 17.60 4.63 -7.77
N ALA A 167 18.44 3.60 -7.84
CA ALA A 167 19.19 3.29 -9.05
C ALA A 167 18.26 2.88 -10.21
N GLU A 168 17.19 2.15 -9.94
CA GLU A 168 16.16 1.77 -10.91
C GLU A 168 15.41 3.01 -11.43
N PHE A 169 14.98 3.88 -10.52
CA PHE A 169 14.32 5.14 -10.88
C PHE A 169 15.17 6.01 -11.80
N LEU A 170 16.48 6.06 -11.58
CA LEU A 170 17.43 6.85 -12.37
C LEU A 170 17.95 6.14 -13.62
N ASP A 171 17.49 4.92 -13.92
CA ASP A 171 17.97 4.07 -15.03
C ASP A 171 19.49 3.86 -15.01
N LEU A 172 20.07 3.71 -13.81
CA LEU A 172 21.53 3.52 -13.68
C LEU A 172 21.96 2.10 -14.10
N ALA A 173 23.13 2.00 -14.74
CA ALA A 173 23.66 0.73 -15.25
C ALA A 173 23.90 -0.36 -14.19
N ARG A 174 23.91 0.01 -12.89
CA ARG A 174 24.03 -0.94 -11.77
C ARG A 174 22.73 -1.67 -11.42
N VAL A 175 21.59 -1.27 -12.03
CA VAL A 175 20.29 -1.88 -11.77
C VAL A 175 20.29 -3.33 -12.23
N LYS A 176 19.77 -4.21 -11.39
CA LYS A 176 19.55 -5.61 -11.78
C LYS A 176 18.48 -5.67 -12.88
N PRO A 177 18.66 -6.41 -13.97
CA PRO A 177 17.74 -6.43 -15.10
C PRO A 177 16.40 -7.14 -14.81
N ASN A 178 16.04 -7.35 -13.55
CA ASN A 178 14.82 -8.09 -13.15
C ASN A 178 13.55 -7.33 -13.39
N THR A 179 13.58 -6.00 -13.21
CA THR A 179 12.42 -5.11 -13.23
C THR A 179 12.43 -4.16 -14.42
N LEU A 180 13.37 -4.33 -15.35
CA LEU A 180 13.41 -3.53 -16.59
C LEU A 180 12.13 -3.69 -17.40
N GLY A 181 11.51 -2.57 -17.78
CA GLY A 181 10.27 -2.52 -18.54
C GLY A 181 9.02 -2.25 -17.69
N ASN A 182 9.17 -1.98 -16.38
CA ASN A 182 8.08 -1.42 -15.58
C ASN A 182 7.73 0.02 -16.06
N SER A 183 6.55 0.46 -15.68
CA SER A 183 6.06 1.82 -15.96
C SER A 183 6.26 2.69 -14.73
N ARG A 184 6.65 3.96 -14.96
CA ARG A 184 6.67 4.98 -13.91
C ARG A 184 5.33 5.68 -13.86
N LEU A 185 4.69 5.69 -12.71
CA LEU A 185 3.46 6.42 -12.46
C LEU A 185 3.65 7.39 -11.31
N VAL A 186 2.96 8.52 -11.38
CA VAL A 186 3.05 9.62 -10.44
C VAL A 186 1.65 10.02 -9.97
N LYS A 187 1.56 10.52 -8.73
CA LYS A 187 0.36 11.11 -8.16
C LYS A 187 0.72 12.30 -7.29
N ASP A 188 0.11 13.45 -7.57
CA ASP A 188 0.14 14.62 -6.69
C ASP A 188 -0.85 14.42 -5.54
N LEU A 189 -0.44 14.76 -4.34
CA LEU A 189 -1.24 14.57 -3.13
C LEU A 189 -2.06 15.82 -2.75
N GLY A 190 -1.78 16.98 -3.38
CA GLY A 190 -2.52 18.24 -3.16
C GLY A 190 -2.05 19.01 -1.96
#